data_28f27d4850c3e76b02e95c06f69f2c11
#
_entry.id   28f27d4850c3e76b02e95c06f69f2c11
#
_cell.length_a   1.000
_cell.length_b   1.000
_cell.length_c   1.000
_cell.angle_alpha   90.00
_cell.angle_beta   90.00
_cell.angle_gamma   90.00
#
_symmetry.space_group_name_H-M   'P 1'
#
loop_
_entity.id
_entity.type
_entity.pdbx_description
1 polymer ?
#
loop_
_entity_poly.entity_id
_entity_poly.type
_entity_poly.pdbx_seq_one_letter_code
_entity_poly.pdbx_strand_id
1 'polypeptide(L)'
;MGDEDKYTEREFSEKFEELRWNLLSAYRPTLESPPQAFLLGGQSGAGKTTLHKIIHRRLDGNGISINGDDYRKFHPRFLELQRIYGDEAVNHTAPWAGRMTEALIDSLSRIGYNLVIESTLRTAEVPLKTAELLRQRGYGVSLALMAVKPKISLVSCQIRYEEMRVAGTTPRATDPAHHNKIIDQIVSNLGVLEASGMFDEIALYDRSQTCLFPREGAGDSAEEALRTILFGPWTSEERRHYNELKAKLEQLRRK
;
A
#
# COMPACT_ATOMS: atom_id res chain seq x y z
N MET A 1 -13.30 -19.77 10.00
CA MET A 1 -13.48 -19.64 8.55
C MET A 1 -14.70 -20.46 8.19
N GLY A 2 -15.76 -19.81 7.69
CA GLY A 2 -16.96 -20.49 7.22
C GLY A 2 -16.69 -21.26 5.92
N ASP A 3 -17.62 -22.11 5.49
CA ASP A 3 -17.52 -22.79 4.19
C ASP A 3 -17.53 -21.81 3.02
N GLU A 4 -18.02 -20.60 3.24
CA GLU A 4 -18.18 -19.53 2.25
C GLU A 4 -16.86 -18.85 1.88
N ASP A 5 -15.82 -18.94 2.73
CA ASP A 5 -14.48 -18.36 2.47
C ASP A 5 -13.59 -19.31 1.67
N LYS A 6 -14.04 -20.55 1.44
CA LYS A 6 -13.23 -21.59 0.81
C LYS A 6 -13.20 -21.42 -0.70
N TYR A 7 -12.01 -21.66 -1.24
CA TYR A 7 -11.77 -21.78 -2.67
C TYR A 7 -10.92 -23.04 -2.93
N THR A 8 -10.98 -23.57 -4.12
CA THR A 8 -10.19 -24.73 -4.53
C THR A 8 -8.83 -24.31 -5.07
N GLU A 9 -7.86 -25.22 -5.03
CA GLU A 9 -6.55 -25.01 -5.66
C GLU A 9 -6.66 -24.73 -7.15
N ARG A 10 -7.64 -25.35 -7.82
CA ARG A 10 -7.90 -25.11 -9.24
C ARG A 10 -8.35 -23.68 -9.51
N GLU A 11 -9.33 -23.17 -8.78
CA GLU A 11 -9.81 -21.79 -8.91
C GLU A 11 -8.69 -20.77 -8.67
N PHE A 12 -7.83 -21.05 -7.67
CA PHE A 12 -6.68 -20.20 -7.40
C PHE A 12 -5.69 -20.21 -8.56
N SER A 13 -5.29 -21.40 -9.03
CA SER A 13 -4.29 -21.57 -10.07
C SER A 13 -4.75 -20.96 -11.40
N GLU A 14 -6.01 -21.17 -11.79
CA GLU A 14 -6.56 -20.60 -13.02
C GLU A 14 -6.52 -19.05 -12.97
N LYS A 15 -6.91 -18.45 -11.85
CA LYS A 15 -6.89 -17.00 -11.70
C LYS A 15 -5.49 -16.42 -11.57
N PHE A 16 -4.58 -17.14 -10.89
CA PHE A 16 -3.17 -16.75 -10.80
C PHE A 16 -2.52 -16.70 -12.18
N GLU A 17 -2.69 -17.73 -13.01
CA GLU A 17 -2.11 -17.78 -14.35
C GLU A 17 -2.70 -16.68 -15.26
N GLU A 18 -4.00 -16.40 -15.16
CA GLU A 18 -4.63 -15.30 -15.90
C GLU A 18 -4.01 -13.94 -15.52
N LEU A 19 -3.90 -13.65 -14.22
CA LEU A 19 -3.32 -12.40 -13.74
C LEU A 19 -1.84 -12.28 -14.10
N ARG A 20 -1.10 -13.37 -13.91
CA ARG A 20 0.32 -13.45 -14.26
C ARG A 20 0.54 -13.19 -15.74
N TRP A 21 -0.23 -13.82 -16.61
CA TRP A 21 -0.15 -13.63 -18.06
C TRP A 21 -0.40 -12.19 -18.47
N ASN A 22 -1.43 -11.54 -17.89
CA ASN A 22 -1.74 -10.14 -18.17
C ASN A 22 -0.57 -9.22 -17.77
N LEU A 23 0.06 -9.47 -16.62
CA LEU A 23 1.22 -8.69 -16.17
C LEU A 23 2.43 -8.90 -17.08
N LEU A 24 2.74 -10.16 -17.44
CA LEU A 24 3.87 -10.48 -18.33
C LEU A 24 3.70 -9.88 -19.74
N SER A 25 2.46 -9.72 -20.19
CA SER A 25 2.16 -9.13 -21.50
C SER A 25 2.36 -7.60 -21.53
N ALA A 26 2.26 -6.95 -20.36
CA ALA A 26 2.31 -5.49 -20.25
C ALA A 26 3.70 -4.94 -19.89
N TYR A 27 4.59 -5.77 -19.31
CA TYR A 27 5.88 -5.35 -18.78
C TYR A 27 7.02 -6.22 -19.31
N ARG A 28 8.26 -5.81 -19.06
CA ARG A 28 9.47 -6.53 -19.50
C ARG A 28 10.40 -6.79 -18.31
N PRO A 29 11.09 -7.94 -18.27
CA PRO A 29 12.13 -8.19 -17.28
C PRO A 29 13.31 -7.24 -17.48
N THR A 30 14.01 -6.92 -16.41
CA THR A 30 15.24 -6.11 -16.44
C THR A 30 16.43 -7.04 -16.67
N LEU A 31 17.11 -6.88 -17.81
CA LEU A 31 18.19 -7.81 -18.23
C LEU A 31 19.59 -7.20 -18.05
N GLU A 32 19.73 -5.86 -18.08
CA GLU A 32 21.02 -5.16 -18.11
C GLU A 32 21.48 -4.64 -16.74
N SER A 33 20.62 -4.65 -15.75
CA SER A 33 20.90 -4.22 -14.39
C SER A 33 20.13 -5.05 -13.36
N PRO A 34 20.54 -5.07 -12.09
CA PRO A 34 19.76 -5.72 -11.05
C PRO A 34 18.31 -5.20 -11.05
N PRO A 35 17.31 -6.07 -11.03
CA PRO A 35 15.92 -5.66 -10.95
C PRO A 35 15.68 -4.92 -9.63
N GLN A 36 14.72 -4.00 -9.66
CA GLN A 36 14.39 -3.14 -8.53
C GLN A 36 13.04 -3.50 -7.93
N ALA A 37 12.97 -3.48 -6.61
CA ALA A 37 11.72 -3.63 -5.88
C ALA A 37 11.52 -2.46 -4.93
N PHE A 38 10.36 -1.83 -5.01
CA PHE A 38 9.94 -0.77 -4.11
C PHE A 38 8.78 -1.25 -3.25
N LEU A 39 9.01 -1.35 -1.94
CA LEU A 39 7.94 -1.57 -0.98
C LEU A 39 7.33 -0.21 -0.62
N LEU A 40 6.02 -0.07 -0.86
CA LEU A 40 5.31 1.17 -0.59
C LEU A 40 4.57 1.06 0.73
N GLY A 41 4.74 2.09 1.59
CA GLY A 41 4.13 2.14 2.90
C GLY A 41 3.22 3.36 3.11
N GLY A 42 2.44 3.29 4.18
CA GLY A 42 1.58 4.38 4.62
C GLY A 42 0.16 3.90 4.98
N GLN A 43 -0.44 4.59 5.94
CA GLN A 43 -1.79 4.29 6.41
C GLN A 43 -2.84 4.49 5.31
N SER A 44 -4.02 3.92 5.52
CA SER A 44 -5.19 4.17 4.66
C SER A 44 -5.45 5.67 4.54
N GLY A 45 -5.75 6.15 3.34
CA GLY A 45 -5.99 7.58 3.08
C GLY A 45 -4.74 8.46 3.07
N ALA A 46 -3.53 7.94 3.26
CA ALA A 46 -2.30 8.73 3.18
C ALA A 46 -2.00 9.26 1.76
N GLY A 47 -2.50 8.59 0.73
CA GLY A 47 -2.27 8.98 -0.67
C GLY A 47 -1.19 8.13 -1.36
N LYS A 48 -1.11 6.83 -1.07
CA LYS A 48 -0.14 5.91 -1.69
C LYS A 48 -0.13 5.91 -3.21
N THR A 49 -1.23 6.30 -3.85
CA THR A 49 -1.26 6.52 -5.32
C THR A 49 -0.21 7.52 -5.79
N THR A 50 0.19 8.46 -4.93
CA THR A 50 1.29 9.40 -5.22
C THR A 50 2.63 8.68 -5.28
N LEU A 51 2.89 7.73 -4.38
CA LEU A 51 4.11 6.91 -4.42
C LEU A 51 4.19 6.09 -5.71
N HIS A 52 3.08 5.47 -6.14
CA HIS A 52 3.05 4.77 -7.41
C HIS A 52 3.52 5.65 -8.56
N LYS A 53 3.03 6.91 -8.64
CA LYS A 53 3.45 7.86 -9.69
C LYS A 53 4.95 8.20 -9.63
N ILE A 54 5.49 8.36 -8.43
CA ILE A 54 6.92 8.65 -8.22
C ILE A 54 7.77 7.47 -8.68
N ILE A 55 7.42 6.27 -8.18
CA ILE A 55 8.23 5.06 -8.42
C ILE A 55 8.11 4.60 -9.88
N HIS A 56 6.92 4.66 -10.50
CA HIS A 56 6.80 4.33 -11.91
C HIS A 56 7.63 5.26 -12.81
N ARG A 57 7.77 6.56 -12.46
CA ARG A 57 8.70 7.44 -13.17
C ARG A 57 10.17 7.03 -12.98
N ARG A 58 10.56 6.60 -11.77
CA ARG A 58 11.92 6.10 -11.51
C ARG A 58 12.24 4.81 -12.28
N LEU A 59 11.23 4.03 -12.61
CA LEU A 59 11.32 2.78 -13.36
C LEU A 59 10.98 2.94 -14.86
N ASP A 60 10.90 4.17 -15.36
CA ASP A 60 10.52 4.48 -16.75
C ASP A 60 9.24 3.77 -17.21
N GLY A 61 8.29 3.61 -16.27
CA GLY A 61 7.04 2.91 -16.48
C GLY A 61 7.13 1.39 -16.46
N ASN A 62 8.34 0.80 -16.36
CA ASN A 62 8.54 -0.64 -16.38
C ASN A 62 8.60 -1.23 -14.96
N GLY A 63 7.54 -1.07 -14.19
CA GLY A 63 7.39 -1.63 -12.85
C GLY A 63 6.01 -2.21 -12.64
N ILE A 64 5.94 -3.48 -12.22
CA ILE A 64 4.67 -4.16 -11.95
C ILE A 64 4.16 -3.76 -10.56
N SER A 65 2.97 -3.14 -10.52
CA SER A 65 2.28 -2.85 -9.27
C SER A 65 1.61 -4.09 -8.70
N ILE A 66 1.92 -4.41 -7.45
CA ILE A 66 1.32 -5.51 -6.69
C ILE A 66 0.62 -4.92 -5.47
N ASN A 67 -0.72 -5.00 -5.46
CA ASN A 67 -1.55 -4.51 -4.37
C ASN A 67 -2.58 -5.58 -3.98
N GLY A 68 -2.45 -6.14 -2.79
CA GLY A 68 -3.34 -7.20 -2.31
C GLY A 68 -4.82 -6.82 -2.32
N ASP A 69 -5.16 -5.55 -2.09
CA ASP A 69 -6.56 -5.11 -2.11
C ASP A 69 -7.21 -5.25 -3.49
N ASP A 70 -6.43 -5.12 -4.57
CA ASP A 70 -6.94 -5.26 -5.94
C ASP A 70 -7.24 -6.72 -6.30
N TYR A 71 -6.65 -7.68 -5.58
CA TYR A 71 -6.85 -9.10 -5.82
C TYR A 71 -8.08 -9.67 -5.10
N ARG A 72 -8.66 -8.96 -4.12
CA ARG A 72 -9.88 -9.38 -3.39
C ARG A 72 -11.05 -9.67 -4.31
N LYS A 73 -11.26 -8.82 -5.31
CA LYS A 73 -12.35 -8.95 -6.31
C LYS A 73 -12.28 -10.21 -7.17
N PHE A 74 -11.12 -10.86 -7.21
CA PHE A 74 -10.90 -12.10 -7.95
C PHE A 74 -11.15 -13.36 -7.13
N HIS A 75 -11.54 -13.21 -5.86
CA HIS A 75 -12.01 -14.34 -5.07
C HIS A 75 -13.27 -14.95 -5.72
N PRO A 76 -13.35 -16.27 -5.92
CA PRO A 76 -14.47 -16.90 -6.65
C PRO A 76 -15.85 -16.51 -6.13
N ARG A 77 -15.96 -16.30 -4.82
CA ARG A 77 -17.21 -15.92 -4.15
C ARG A 77 -17.23 -14.46 -3.68
N PHE A 78 -16.49 -13.58 -4.33
CA PHE A 78 -16.36 -12.18 -3.89
C PHE A 78 -17.70 -11.47 -3.73
N LEU A 79 -18.60 -11.57 -4.73
CA LEU A 79 -19.91 -10.92 -4.70
C LEU A 79 -20.83 -11.51 -3.63
N GLU A 80 -20.76 -12.83 -3.40
CA GLU A 80 -21.51 -13.51 -2.36
C GLU A 80 -21.05 -13.05 -0.97
N LEU A 81 -19.73 -13.02 -0.73
CA LEU A 81 -19.14 -12.53 0.52
C LEU A 81 -19.51 -11.06 0.77
N GLN A 82 -19.50 -10.22 -0.25
CA GLN A 82 -19.96 -8.84 -0.11
C GLN A 82 -21.44 -8.74 0.27
N ARG A 83 -22.29 -9.57 -0.32
CA ARG A 83 -23.72 -9.59 -0.02
C ARG A 83 -24.01 -10.04 1.41
N ILE A 84 -23.25 -11.02 1.92
CA ILE A 84 -23.47 -11.61 3.25
C ILE A 84 -22.85 -10.72 4.34
N TYR A 85 -21.61 -10.28 4.15
CA TYR A 85 -20.79 -9.64 5.18
C TYR A 85 -20.60 -8.12 5.00
N GLY A 86 -21.06 -7.55 3.89
CA GLY A 86 -20.90 -6.11 3.63
C GLY A 86 -19.43 -5.67 3.73
N ASP A 87 -19.16 -4.68 4.56
CA ASP A 87 -17.81 -4.13 4.77
C ASP A 87 -16.83 -5.15 5.39
N GLU A 88 -17.33 -6.15 6.13
CA GLU A 88 -16.49 -7.21 6.71
C GLU A 88 -16.00 -8.25 5.69
N ALA A 89 -16.54 -8.26 4.46
CA ALA A 89 -16.06 -9.13 3.38
C ALA A 89 -14.57 -9.00 3.12
N VAL A 90 -13.94 -7.88 3.51
CA VAL A 90 -12.49 -7.69 3.44
C VAL A 90 -11.72 -8.71 4.29
N ASN A 91 -12.29 -9.13 5.43
CA ASN A 91 -11.67 -10.12 6.30
C ASN A 91 -11.73 -11.52 5.68
N HIS A 92 -12.84 -11.86 5.03
CA HIS A 92 -13.08 -13.14 4.37
C HIS A 92 -12.27 -13.32 3.08
N THR A 93 -11.96 -12.24 2.39
CA THR A 93 -11.14 -12.25 1.17
C THR A 93 -9.64 -12.04 1.42
N ALA A 94 -9.24 -11.76 2.68
CA ALA A 94 -7.84 -11.49 3.02
C ALA A 94 -6.89 -12.67 2.76
N PRO A 95 -7.23 -13.95 3.08
CA PRO A 95 -6.37 -15.09 2.79
C PRO A 95 -6.10 -15.27 1.29
N TRP A 96 -7.12 -15.11 0.46
CA TRP A 96 -7.00 -15.15 -1.01
C TRP A 96 -6.06 -14.06 -1.51
N ALA A 97 -6.29 -12.81 -1.09
CA ALA A 97 -5.51 -11.66 -1.51
C ALA A 97 -4.04 -11.77 -1.10
N GLY A 98 -3.79 -12.23 0.13
CA GLY A 98 -2.43 -12.47 0.63
C GLY A 98 -1.70 -13.52 -0.19
N ARG A 99 -2.33 -14.68 -0.39
CA ARG A 99 -1.77 -15.78 -1.19
C ARG A 99 -1.49 -15.35 -2.63
N MET A 100 -2.40 -14.59 -3.26
CA MET A 100 -2.21 -14.07 -4.62
C MET A 100 -1.02 -13.12 -4.69
N THR A 101 -0.90 -12.22 -3.72
CA THR A 101 0.22 -11.29 -3.59
C THR A 101 1.55 -12.03 -3.48
N GLU A 102 1.66 -13.00 -2.58
CA GLU A 102 2.87 -13.79 -2.37
C GLU A 102 3.24 -14.60 -3.60
N ALA A 103 2.27 -15.24 -4.24
CA ALA A 103 2.49 -16.03 -5.46
C ALA A 103 2.98 -15.17 -6.64
N LEU A 104 2.42 -13.96 -6.81
CA LEU A 104 2.85 -13.02 -7.84
C LEU A 104 4.26 -12.48 -7.56
N ILE A 105 4.56 -12.10 -6.33
CA ILE A 105 5.92 -11.68 -5.94
C ILE A 105 6.92 -12.82 -6.22
N ASP A 106 6.60 -14.04 -5.80
CA ASP A 106 7.47 -15.20 -6.02
C ASP A 106 7.70 -15.45 -7.52
N SER A 107 6.65 -15.52 -8.30
CA SER A 107 6.74 -15.82 -9.74
C SER A 107 7.48 -14.74 -10.52
N LEU A 108 7.12 -13.46 -10.32
CA LEU A 108 7.66 -12.34 -11.10
C LEU A 108 9.11 -12.03 -10.73
N SER A 109 9.48 -12.21 -9.46
CA SER A 109 10.85 -11.97 -9.01
C SER A 109 11.82 -13.05 -9.47
N ARG A 110 11.38 -14.29 -9.78
CA ARG A 110 12.24 -15.33 -10.36
C ARG A 110 12.71 -14.99 -11.79
N ILE A 111 11.99 -14.14 -12.47
CA ILE A 111 12.24 -13.78 -13.88
C ILE A 111 12.64 -12.32 -14.06
N GLY A 112 12.97 -11.62 -12.97
CA GLY A 112 13.64 -10.32 -12.98
C GLY A 112 12.79 -9.11 -13.35
N TYR A 113 11.48 -9.13 -13.07
CA TYR A 113 10.62 -7.93 -13.25
C TYR A 113 10.82 -6.94 -12.12
N ASN A 114 10.83 -5.63 -12.43
CA ASN A 114 10.74 -4.61 -11.40
C ASN A 114 9.38 -4.65 -10.72
N LEU A 115 9.37 -4.55 -9.38
CA LEU A 115 8.17 -4.70 -8.57
C LEU A 115 7.89 -3.45 -7.74
N VAL A 116 6.61 -3.06 -7.67
CA VAL A 116 6.10 -1.98 -6.83
C VAL A 116 5.04 -2.57 -5.92
N ILE A 117 5.42 -2.91 -4.68
CA ILE A 117 4.62 -3.72 -3.77
C ILE A 117 3.97 -2.82 -2.71
N GLU A 118 2.64 -2.74 -2.70
CA GLU A 118 1.91 -1.92 -1.74
C GLU A 118 1.70 -2.63 -0.41
N SER A 119 1.98 -1.93 0.70
CA SER A 119 1.78 -2.38 2.07
C SER A 119 1.23 -1.24 2.94
N THR A 120 0.66 -1.57 4.09
CA THR A 120 0.28 -0.60 5.12
C THR A 120 1.34 -0.43 6.20
N LEU A 121 2.37 -1.25 6.22
CA LEU A 121 3.37 -1.35 7.29
C LEU A 121 2.75 -1.57 8.68
N ARG A 122 1.65 -2.32 8.73
CA ARG A 122 1.01 -2.71 10.01
C ARG A 122 1.93 -3.55 10.89
N THR A 123 2.83 -4.33 10.26
CA THR A 123 3.89 -5.10 10.92
C THR A 123 5.19 -4.90 10.16
N ALA A 124 6.33 -5.07 10.81
CA ALA A 124 7.64 -5.07 10.16
C ALA A 124 7.98 -6.44 9.53
N GLU A 125 7.41 -7.53 10.05
CA GLU A 125 7.73 -8.90 9.64
C GLU A 125 7.47 -9.15 8.14
N VAL A 126 6.30 -8.77 7.63
CA VAL A 126 5.93 -9.01 6.24
C VAL A 126 6.85 -8.28 5.25
N PRO A 127 7.13 -6.96 5.41
CA PRO A 127 8.10 -6.27 4.57
C PRO A 127 9.52 -6.85 4.67
N LEU A 128 9.98 -7.25 5.86
CA LEU A 128 11.31 -7.86 6.04
C LEU A 128 11.43 -9.17 5.29
N LYS A 129 10.46 -10.08 5.45
CA LYS A 129 10.42 -11.36 4.74
C LYS A 129 10.39 -11.16 3.22
N THR A 130 9.64 -10.16 2.74
CA THR A 130 9.59 -9.82 1.32
C THR A 130 10.93 -9.27 0.83
N ALA A 131 11.55 -8.35 1.59
CA ALA A 131 12.85 -7.78 1.27
C ALA A 131 13.94 -8.87 1.24
N GLU A 132 13.96 -9.76 2.23
CA GLU A 132 14.89 -10.89 2.29
C GLU A 132 14.79 -11.79 1.06
N LEU A 133 13.57 -12.20 0.70
CA LEU A 133 13.32 -12.99 -0.51
C LEU A 133 13.85 -12.31 -1.78
N LEU A 134 13.57 -11.02 -1.92
CA LEU A 134 13.98 -10.24 -3.10
C LEU A 134 15.49 -10.04 -3.15
N ARG A 135 16.13 -9.77 -2.02
CA ARG A 135 17.59 -9.69 -1.89
C ARG A 135 18.28 -11.00 -2.28
N GLN A 136 17.77 -12.14 -1.81
CA GLN A 136 18.27 -13.47 -2.21
C GLN A 136 18.18 -13.70 -3.71
N ARG A 137 17.30 -12.99 -4.43
CA ARG A 137 17.13 -13.04 -5.89
C ARG A 137 17.89 -11.95 -6.63
N GLY A 138 18.75 -11.21 -5.93
CA GLY A 138 19.61 -10.19 -6.55
C GLY A 138 18.93 -8.84 -6.81
N TYR A 139 17.78 -8.57 -6.17
CA TYR A 139 17.09 -7.27 -6.27
C TYR A 139 17.79 -6.17 -5.47
N GLY A 140 17.81 -4.96 -6.03
CA GLY A 140 17.85 -3.75 -5.25
C GLY A 140 16.49 -3.54 -4.58
N VAL A 141 16.46 -3.33 -3.25
CA VAL A 141 15.20 -3.20 -2.50
C VAL A 141 15.15 -1.87 -1.79
N SER A 142 14.12 -1.08 -2.08
CA SER A 142 13.89 0.23 -1.47
C SER A 142 12.52 0.30 -0.79
N LEU A 143 12.41 1.17 0.21
CA LEU A 143 11.18 1.42 0.95
C LEU A 143 10.76 2.88 0.78
N ALA A 144 9.53 3.12 0.35
CA ALA A 144 8.98 4.46 0.19
C ALA A 144 7.66 4.59 0.97
N LEU A 145 7.54 5.61 1.82
CA LEU A 145 6.35 5.82 2.65
C LEU A 145 5.71 7.18 2.38
N MET A 146 4.37 7.18 2.44
CA MET A 146 3.60 8.42 2.57
C MET A 146 3.61 8.88 4.01
N ALA A 147 4.18 10.05 4.26
CA ALA A 147 4.22 10.68 5.58
C ALA A 147 3.19 11.82 5.66
N VAL A 148 2.05 11.53 6.27
CA VAL A 148 0.88 12.42 6.32
C VAL A 148 0.24 12.38 7.69
N LYS A 149 -0.12 13.55 8.25
CA LYS A 149 -0.81 13.66 9.54
C LYS A 149 -1.99 12.68 9.66
N PRO A 150 -2.16 11.97 10.79
CA PRO A 150 -3.23 10.98 10.98
C PRO A 150 -4.63 11.51 10.69
N LYS A 151 -4.95 12.74 11.14
CA LYS A 151 -6.26 13.35 10.91
C LYS A 151 -6.51 13.64 9.43
N ILE A 152 -5.47 14.01 8.66
CA ILE A 152 -5.58 14.25 7.22
C ILE A 152 -5.87 12.93 6.48
N SER A 153 -5.18 11.85 6.82
CA SER A 153 -5.42 10.56 6.20
C SER A 153 -6.80 9.98 6.55
N LEU A 154 -7.25 10.12 7.80
CA LEU A 154 -8.55 9.63 8.23
C LEU A 154 -9.70 10.37 7.51
N VAL A 155 -9.66 11.71 7.46
CA VAL A 155 -10.69 12.47 6.73
C VAL A 155 -10.69 12.15 5.24
N SER A 156 -9.54 11.83 4.65
CA SER A 156 -9.44 11.40 3.25
C SER A 156 -10.08 10.02 3.01
N CYS A 157 -10.02 9.12 3.99
CA CYS A 157 -10.76 7.86 3.92
C CYS A 157 -12.26 8.11 3.91
N GLN A 158 -12.74 9.03 4.75
CA GLN A 158 -14.16 9.39 4.82
C GLN A 158 -14.63 10.06 3.52
N ILE A 159 -13.82 10.96 2.95
CA ILE A 159 -14.13 11.57 1.65
C ILE A 159 -14.25 10.49 0.56
N ARG A 160 -13.30 9.57 0.47
CA ARG A 160 -13.34 8.48 -0.50
C ARG A 160 -14.61 7.64 -0.34
N TYR A 161 -15.01 7.33 0.88
CA TYR A 161 -16.25 6.63 1.18
C TYR A 161 -17.48 7.37 0.61
N GLU A 162 -17.59 8.67 0.92
CA GLU A 162 -18.71 9.48 0.46
C GLU A 162 -18.71 9.70 -1.06
N GLU A 163 -17.54 9.86 -1.68
CA GLU A 163 -17.42 9.94 -3.15
C GLU A 163 -17.93 8.66 -3.82
N MET A 164 -17.58 7.50 -3.29
CA MET A 164 -18.06 6.21 -3.79
C MET A 164 -19.56 6.05 -3.58
N ARG A 165 -20.10 6.47 -2.42
CA ARG A 165 -21.53 6.49 -2.12
C ARG A 165 -22.30 7.36 -3.13
N VAL A 166 -21.84 8.58 -3.36
CA VAL A 166 -22.46 9.52 -4.31
C VAL A 166 -22.39 9.00 -5.75
N ALA A 167 -21.29 8.32 -6.11
CA ALA A 167 -21.12 7.69 -7.42
C ALA A 167 -21.94 6.41 -7.63
N GLY A 168 -22.68 5.94 -6.61
CA GLY A 168 -23.47 4.69 -6.69
C GLY A 168 -22.60 3.42 -6.77
N THR A 169 -21.34 3.50 -6.37
CA THR A 169 -20.45 2.34 -6.26
C THR A 169 -20.44 1.81 -4.82
N THR A 170 -19.96 0.59 -4.61
CA THR A 170 -19.86 0.03 -3.26
C THR A 170 -18.79 0.77 -2.45
N PRO A 171 -19.17 1.55 -1.40
CA PRO A 171 -18.21 2.31 -0.61
C PRO A 171 -17.26 1.39 0.15
N ARG A 172 -16.00 1.82 0.28
CA ARG A 172 -15.01 1.13 1.11
C ARG A 172 -14.86 1.88 2.44
N ALA A 173 -15.47 1.37 3.49
CA ALA A 173 -15.31 1.92 4.82
C ALA A 173 -13.89 1.71 5.34
N THR A 174 -13.42 2.65 6.13
CA THR A 174 -12.17 2.51 6.90
C THR A 174 -12.55 2.63 8.37
N ASP A 175 -12.38 1.56 9.12
CA ASP A 175 -12.56 1.59 10.57
C ASP A 175 -11.53 2.53 11.21
N PRO A 176 -11.97 3.59 11.94
CA PRO A 176 -11.06 4.51 12.60
C PRO A 176 -10.14 3.84 13.62
N ALA A 177 -10.62 2.80 14.33
CA ALA A 177 -9.83 2.07 15.31
C ALA A 177 -8.70 1.30 14.59
N HIS A 178 -9.02 0.66 13.47
CA HIS A 178 -8.01 -0.03 12.65
C HIS A 178 -7.00 0.97 12.04
N HIS A 179 -7.46 2.12 11.56
CA HIS A 179 -6.57 3.18 11.07
C HIS A 179 -5.61 3.66 12.16
N ASN A 180 -6.12 3.94 13.37
CA ASN A 180 -5.29 4.40 14.49
C ASN A 180 -4.28 3.33 14.92
N LYS A 181 -4.66 2.06 14.95
CA LYS A 181 -3.74 0.96 15.24
C LYS A 181 -2.54 0.90 14.28
N ILE A 182 -2.77 1.18 12.99
CA ILE A 182 -1.66 1.28 12.02
C ILE A 182 -0.77 2.47 12.37
N ILE A 183 -1.35 3.63 12.69
CA ILE A 183 -0.60 4.84 13.07
C ILE A 183 0.27 4.61 14.31
N ASP A 184 -0.26 3.91 15.30
CA ASP A 184 0.47 3.62 16.55
C ASP A 184 1.70 2.73 16.32
N GLN A 185 1.69 1.92 15.26
CA GLN A 185 2.72 0.94 14.97
C GLN A 185 3.67 1.33 13.84
N ILE A 186 3.24 2.19 12.91
CA ILE A 186 3.97 2.46 11.66
C ILE A 186 5.36 3.05 11.91
N VAL A 187 5.50 3.88 12.94
CA VAL A 187 6.80 4.51 13.28
C VAL A 187 7.77 3.49 13.84
N SER A 188 7.36 2.70 14.82
CA SER A 188 8.22 1.64 15.39
C SER A 188 8.53 0.56 14.37
N ASN A 189 7.57 0.19 13.52
CA ASN A 189 7.80 -0.75 12.43
C ASN A 189 8.83 -0.20 11.44
N LEU A 190 8.77 1.10 11.10
CA LEU A 190 9.77 1.74 10.25
C LEU A 190 11.17 1.68 10.90
N GLY A 191 11.29 1.94 12.20
CA GLY A 191 12.56 1.82 12.92
C GLY A 191 13.15 0.41 12.86
N VAL A 192 12.33 -0.63 12.99
CA VAL A 192 12.75 -2.03 12.81
C VAL A 192 13.23 -2.29 11.38
N LEU A 193 12.53 -1.76 10.38
CA LEU A 193 12.90 -1.90 8.97
C LEU A 193 14.21 -1.18 8.67
N GLU A 194 14.38 0.03 9.17
CA GLU A 194 15.60 0.84 9.02
C GLU A 194 16.81 0.13 9.66
N ALA A 195 16.66 -0.33 10.89
CA ALA A 195 17.72 -1.03 11.62
C ALA A 195 18.11 -2.38 10.99
N SER A 196 17.25 -2.98 10.17
CA SER A 196 17.51 -4.26 9.51
C SER A 196 18.62 -4.19 8.45
N GLY A 197 18.91 -3.02 7.88
CA GLY A 197 19.83 -2.86 6.77
C GLY A 197 19.40 -3.55 5.46
N MET A 198 18.13 -3.98 5.37
CA MET A 198 17.60 -4.71 4.20
C MET A 198 17.24 -3.81 3.02
N PHE A 199 17.22 -2.49 3.21
CA PHE A 199 16.79 -1.54 2.20
C PHE A 199 17.97 -0.66 1.75
N ASP A 200 18.15 -0.53 0.43
CA ASP A 200 19.18 0.34 -0.16
C ASP A 200 18.84 1.82 0.05
N GLU A 201 17.54 2.11 0.08
CA GLU A 201 17.00 3.44 0.31
C GLU A 201 15.71 3.35 1.13
N ILE A 202 15.53 4.25 2.09
CA ILE A 202 14.27 4.50 2.76
C ILE A 202 13.91 5.96 2.51
N ALA A 203 12.73 6.22 1.90
CA ALA A 203 12.30 7.57 1.57
C ALA A 203 10.88 7.87 2.07
N LEU A 204 10.69 9.08 2.60
CA LEU A 204 9.39 9.60 3.03
C LEU A 204 8.93 10.69 2.06
N TYR A 205 7.68 10.63 1.66
CA TYR A 205 7.08 11.59 0.73
C TYR A 205 5.79 12.19 1.28
N ASP A 206 5.54 13.44 0.94
CA ASP A 206 4.23 14.06 1.11
C ASP A 206 3.32 13.86 -0.11
N ARG A 207 2.10 14.38 -0.03
CA ARG A 207 1.13 14.30 -1.13
C ARG A 207 1.48 15.17 -2.34
N SER A 208 2.33 16.17 -2.17
CA SER A 208 2.84 17.02 -3.25
C SER A 208 4.02 16.40 -4.01
N GLN A 209 4.40 15.17 -3.66
CA GLN A 209 5.53 14.41 -4.20
C GLN A 209 6.90 14.94 -3.73
N THR A 210 6.93 15.77 -2.70
CA THR A 210 8.18 16.25 -2.10
C THR A 210 8.79 15.13 -1.26
N CYS A 211 10.08 14.87 -1.46
CA CYS A 211 10.85 14.00 -0.57
C CYS A 211 11.10 14.73 0.75
N LEU A 212 10.59 14.16 1.83
CA LEU A 212 10.75 14.70 3.20
C LEU A 212 11.94 14.07 3.93
N PHE A 213 12.35 12.88 3.53
CA PHE A 213 13.51 12.14 3.99
C PHE A 213 13.97 11.17 2.88
N PRO A 214 15.28 10.99 2.64
CA PRO A 214 16.38 11.76 3.23
C PRO A 214 16.46 13.18 2.65
N ARG A 215 16.72 14.16 3.51
CA ARG A 215 17.01 15.52 3.09
C ARG A 215 17.73 16.27 4.21
N GLU A 216 18.42 17.34 3.88
CA GLU A 216 19.08 18.21 4.85
C GLU A 216 18.05 18.72 5.92
N GLY A 217 18.41 18.56 7.20
CA GLY A 217 17.58 18.97 8.34
C GLY A 217 16.41 18.04 8.67
N ALA A 218 16.25 16.90 8.02
CA ALA A 218 15.19 15.93 8.33
C ALA A 218 15.48 14.99 9.51
N GLY A 219 16.68 15.09 10.12
CA GLY A 219 17.18 14.13 11.12
C GLY A 219 17.98 12.99 10.50
N ASP A 220 18.56 12.14 11.36
CA ASP A 220 19.49 11.08 10.97
C ASP A 220 18.78 9.74 10.72
N SER A 221 17.49 9.62 11.07
CA SER A 221 16.72 8.39 10.86
C SER A 221 15.33 8.64 10.26
N ALA A 222 14.91 7.69 9.42
CA ALA A 222 13.58 7.70 8.81
C ALA A 222 12.49 7.55 9.89
N GLU A 223 12.73 6.77 10.94
CA GLU A 223 11.81 6.62 12.06
C GLU A 223 11.52 7.96 12.74
N GLU A 224 12.58 8.71 13.09
CA GLU A 224 12.46 9.99 13.78
C GLU A 224 11.80 11.06 12.90
N ALA A 225 12.18 11.09 11.61
CA ALA A 225 11.55 11.96 10.62
C ALA A 225 10.05 11.66 10.49
N LEU A 226 9.65 10.38 10.37
CA LEU A 226 8.26 9.99 10.29
C LEU A 226 7.49 10.36 11.57
N ARG A 227 8.08 10.11 12.75
CA ARG A 227 7.49 10.48 14.06
C ARG A 227 7.20 11.97 14.12
N THR A 228 8.17 12.79 13.72
CA THR A 228 8.05 14.24 13.70
C THR A 228 6.95 14.70 12.74
N ILE A 229 6.88 14.11 11.55
CA ILE A 229 5.84 14.45 10.56
C ILE A 229 4.46 14.05 11.07
N LEU A 230 4.29 12.84 11.62
CA LEU A 230 2.98 12.36 12.04
C LEU A 230 2.47 13.09 13.29
N PHE A 231 3.31 13.27 14.29
CA PHE A 231 2.90 13.68 15.63
C PHE A 231 3.41 15.06 16.06
N GLY A 232 4.34 15.66 15.33
CA GLY A 232 4.84 17.00 15.61
C GLY A 232 3.82 18.11 15.38
N PRO A 233 4.21 19.36 15.57
CA PRO A 233 3.34 20.53 15.37
C PRO A 233 2.78 20.58 13.95
N TRP A 234 1.55 21.04 13.82
CA TRP A 234 0.93 21.28 12.52
C TRP A 234 1.46 22.57 11.90
N THR A 235 1.84 22.52 10.63
CA THR A 235 2.13 23.72 9.84
C THR A 235 0.84 24.47 9.50
N SER A 236 0.94 25.71 9.09
CA SER A 236 -0.19 26.49 8.61
C SER A 236 -0.82 25.90 7.36
N GLU A 237 -0.01 25.31 6.49
CA GLU A 237 -0.45 24.63 5.27
C GLU A 237 -1.21 23.34 5.57
N GLU A 238 -0.71 22.49 6.48
CA GLU A 238 -1.42 21.30 6.91
C GLU A 238 -2.78 21.62 7.53
N ARG A 239 -2.87 22.70 8.35
CA ARG A 239 -4.14 23.15 8.95
C ARG A 239 -5.13 23.62 7.88
N ARG A 240 -4.66 24.42 6.91
CA ARG A 240 -5.49 24.90 5.80
C ARG A 240 -6.01 23.71 5.00
N HIS A 241 -5.13 22.80 4.57
CA HIS A 241 -5.49 21.61 3.81
C HIS A 241 -6.49 20.72 4.57
N TYR A 242 -6.28 20.50 5.86
CA TYR A 242 -7.22 19.74 6.69
C TYR A 242 -8.62 20.38 6.74
N ASN A 243 -8.70 21.71 6.86
CA ASN A 243 -9.98 22.43 6.87
C ASN A 243 -10.68 22.34 5.50
N GLU A 244 -9.95 22.43 4.39
CA GLU A 244 -10.48 22.22 3.04
C GLU A 244 -11.07 20.81 2.87
N LEU A 245 -10.35 19.79 3.35
CA LEU A 245 -10.84 18.41 3.33
C LEU A 245 -12.11 18.23 4.18
N LYS A 246 -12.19 18.86 5.36
CA LYS A 246 -13.40 18.82 6.19
C LYS A 246 -14.60 19.48 5.49
N ALA A 247 -14.39 20.63 4.89
CA ALA A 247 -15.45 21.30 4.13
C ALA A 247 -15.95 20.44 2.95
N LYS A 248 -15.02 19.80 2.22
CA LYS A 248 -15.36 18.85 1.15
C LYS A 248 -16.19 17.67 1.69
N LEU A 249 -15.79 17.09 2.80
CA LEU A 249 -16.51 15.98 3.44
C LEU A 249 -17.95 16.37 3.79
N GLU A 250 -18.14 17.55 4.40
CA GLU A 250 -19.46 18.06 4.74
C GLU A 250 -20.34 18.29 3.51
N GLN A 251 -19.77 18.78 2.41
CA GLN A 251 -20.48 18.94 1.14
C GLN A 251 -20.95 17.61 0.56
N LEU A 252 -20.09 16.56 0.61
CA LEU A 252 -20.42 15.23 0.13
C LEU A 252 -21.52 14.56 0.95
N ARG A 253 -21.54 14.75 2.26
CA ARG A 253 -22.55 14.20 3.17
C ARG A 253 -23.95 14.80 2.98
N ARG A 254 -24.04 15.99 2.38
CA ARG A 254 -25.32 16.65 2.06
C ARG A 254 -25.93 16.19 0.74
N LYS A 255 -25.19 15.47 -0.07
CA LYS A 255 -25.65 14.86 -1.34
C LYS A 255 -26.19 13.45 -1.12
#